data_5f23e27f21f1f3dc2885419001d26395
#
_entry.id   5f23e27f21f1f3dc2885419001d26395
#
_cell.length_a   1.000
_cell.length_b   1.000
_cell.length_c   1.000
_cell.angle_alpha   90.00
_cell.angle_beta   90.00
_cell.angle_gamma   90.00
#
_symmetry.space_group_name_H-M   'P 1'
#
loop_
_entity.id
_entity.type
_entity.pdbx_description
1 polymer ?
#
loop_
_entity_poly.entity_id
_entity_poly.type
_entity_poly.pdbx_seq_one_letter_code
_entity_poly.pdbx_strand_id
1 'polypeptide(L)'
;STDTAITHVSPLKWGIKYYKNMNAKLIFDIETIGENWDEMDETTQKALTYWLKKEAYSEEAYTAAMANVKNELGFSPYTGQIVAIGVLEVETNKGAVYYQAPEGAKEDFEEDGIKYKAMDEKEMLAKFWQGAINYSEFVSFNGRGFDVPFLMIRSAVHGIKPTKDLMSNRYLNSQKFNALHIDLMDQLTFYGAVQRRPK
;
A
#
# COMPACT_ATOMS: atom_id res chain seq x y z
N SER A 1 -18.79 6.36 64.97
CA SER A 1 -19.05 7.01 63.71
C SER A 1 -17.76 7.14 62.93
N THR A 2 -17.61 6.30 61.94
CA THR A 2 -16.47 6.25 60.98
C THR A 2 -17.03 6.59 59.62
N ASP A 3 -16.80 7.84 59.20
CA ASP A 3 -17.10 8.28 57.86
C ASP A 3 -16.04 7.71 56.86
N THR A 4 -16.51 6.84 56.00
CA THR A 4 -15.69 6.33 54.89
C THR A 4 -15.88 7.24 53.69
N ALA A 5 -14.85 8.05 53.41
CA ALA A 5 -14.78 8.91 52.23
C ALA A 5 -14.69 8.05 50.97
N ILE A 6 -15.76 8.09 50.15
CA ILE A 6 -15.77 7.51 48.81
C ILE A 6 -15.04 8.48 47.92
N THR A 7 -13.81 8.14 47.52
CA THR A 7 -13.04 8.85 46.49
C THR A 7 -13.69 8.63 45.13
N HIS A 8 -14.32 9.67 44.60
CA HIS A 8 -14.77 9.73 43.21
C HIS A 8 -13.53 9.67 42.27
N VAL A 9 -13.33 8.51 41.69
CA VAL A 9 -12.40 8.38 40.55
C VAL A 9 -13.09 8.98 39.34
N SER A 10 -12.62 10.12 38.85
CA SER A 10 -13.10 10.73 37.63
C SER A 10 -12.88 9.80 36.44
N PRO A 11 -13.87 9.60 35.54
CA PRO A 11 -13.68 8.75 34.36
C PRO A 11 -12.61 9.34 33.45
N LEU A 12 -11.63 8.51 33.10
CA LEU A 12 -10.52 8.80 32.22
C LEU A 12 -11.01 9.44 30.92
N LYS A 13 -10.51 10.64 30.61
CA LYS A 13 -10.73 11.41 29.37
C LYS A 13 -10.06 10.76 28.16
N TRP A 14 -10.32 9.46 27.89
CA TRP A 14 -9.76 8.76 26.72
C TRP A 14 -10.69 8.72 25.50
N GLY A 15 -11.93 9.22 25.63
CA GLY A 15 -12.98 9.04 24.61
C GLY A 15 -13.13 10.12 23.56
N ILE A 16 -12.55 11.32 23.69
CA ILE A 16 -12.96 12.49 22.89
C ILE A 16 -11.97 12.85 21.76
N LYS A 17 -10.75 12.33 21.77
CA LYS A 17 -9.74 12.66 20.74
C LYS A 17 -9.88 11.84 19.45
N TYR A 18 -10.59 10.70 19.47
CA TYR A 18 -10.76 9.79 18.32
C TYR A 18 -11.93 10.12 17.39
N TYR A 19 -12.84 11.03 17.77
CA TYR A 19 -14.04 11.34 16.98
C TYR A 19 -13.92 12.56 16.08
N LYS A 20 -12.76 13.23 16.01
CA LYS A 20 -12.65 14.51 15.32
C LYS A 20 -12.61 14.41 13.79
N ASN A 21 -12.35 13.20 13.21
CA ASN A 21 -12.25 13.00 11.76
C ASN A 21 -12.93 11.71 11.29
N MET A 22 -14.17 11.44 11.73
CA MET A 22 -14.89 10.21 11.32
C MET A 22 -15.20 10.10 9.82
N ASN A 23 -14.87 11.12 9.00
CA ASN A 23 -15.04 11.13 7.56
C ASN A 23 -13.77 11.59 6.81
N ALA A 24 -12.60 11.56 7.46
CA ALA A 24 -11.36 11.93 6.77
C ALA A 24 -10.99 10.88 5.72
N LYS A 25 -10.73 11.35 4.49
CA LYS A 25 -10.39 10.54 3.33
C LYS A 25 -8.91 10.66 2.98
N LEU A 26 -8.27 9.53 2.81
CA LEU A 26 -6.89 9.43 2.34
C LEU A 26 -6.86 8.84 0.92
N ILE A 27 -6.37 9.61 -0.04
CA ILE A 27 -5.98 9.08 -1.34
C ILE A 27 -4.59 8.51 -1.18
N PHE A 28 -4.31 7.36 -1.79
CA PHE A 28 -2.97 6.77 -1.79
C PHE A 28 -2.68 6.04 -3.10
N ASP A 29 -1.41 5.96 -3.40
CA ASP A 29 -0.83 5.27 -4.55
C ASP A 29 0.58 4.81 -4.22
N ILE A 30 1.09 3.76 -4.91
CA ILE A 30 2.45 3.27 -4.71
C ILE A 30 3.19 3.14 -6.04
N GLU A 31 4.52 3.27 -5.97
CA GLU A 31 5.42 2.91 -7.06
C GLU A 31 6.31 1.75 -6.64
N THR A 32 6.59 0.86 -7.57
CA THR A 32 7.33 -0.38 -7.29
C THR A 32 8.45 -0.60 -8.29
N ILE A 33 9.48 -1.33 -7.86
CA ILE A 33 10.58 -1.79 -8.72
C ILE A 33 10.84 -3.27 -8.46
N GLY A 34 11.25 -4.00 -9.47
CA GLY A 34 11.70 -5.39 -9.34
C GLY A 34 13.02 -5.50 -8.59
N GLU A 35 13.18 -6.59 -7.84
CA GLU A 35 14.47 -6.95 -7.27
C GLU A 35 15.51 -7.20 -8.38
N ASN A 36 16.79 -7.03 -8.04
CA ASN A 36 17.87 -7.31 -8.98
C ASN A 36 17.90 -8.82 -9.30
N TRP A 37 17.63 -9.18 -10.55
CA TRP A 37 17.61 -10.57 -10.99
C TRP A 37 18.89 -11.32 -10.65
N ASP A 38 20.05 -10.67 -10.80
CA ASP A 38 21.36 -11.32 -10.63
C ASP A 38 21.72 -11.54 -9.14
N GLU A 39 21.02 -10.88 -8.22
CA GLU A 39 21.13 -11.03 -6.76
C GLU A 39 20.08 -11.98 -6.18
N MET A 40 19.08 -12.36 -6.99
CA MET A 40 18.00 -13.26 -6.58
C MET A 40 18.52 -14.71 -6.42
N ASP A 41 18.02 -15.42 -5.41
CA ASP A 41 18.41 -16.82 -5.20
C ASP A 41 18.01 -17.74 -6.36
N GLU A 42 18.83 -18.78 -6.59
CA GLU A 42 18.67 -19.68 -7.73
C GLU A 42 17.31 -20.43 -7.71
N THR A 43 16.75 -20.70 -6.54
CA THR A 43 15.47 -21.40 -6.40
C THR A 43 14.34 -20.53 -6.92
N THR A 44 14.34 -19.26 -6.55
CA THR A 44 13.37 -18.26 -7.02
C THR A 44 13.51 -18.04 -8.52
N GLN A 45 14.75 -17.87 -9.03
CA GLN A 45 14.98 -17.74 -10.47
C GLN A 45 14.46 -18.97 -11.25
N LYS A 46 14.70 -20.18 -10.74
CA LYS A 46 14.19 -21.43 -11.35
C LYS A 46 12.67 -21.50 -11.31
N ALA A 47 12.05 -21.11 -10.21
CA ALA A 47 10.58 -21.10 -10.09
C ALA A 47 9.93 -20.15 -11.10
N LEU A 48 10.46 -18.94 -11.24
CA LEU A 48 9.97 -17.92 -12.17
C LEU A 48 10.14 -18.31 -13.64
N THR A 49 11.16 -19.11 -13.98
CA THR A 49 11.51 -19.48 -15.36
C THR A 49 11.14 -20.92 -15.74
N TYR A 50 10.57 -21.69 -14.81
CA TYR A 50 10.26 -23.11 -15.00
C TYR A 50 9.41 -23.36 -16.25
N TRP A 51 8.41 -22.53 -16.50
CA TRP A 51 7.50 -22.69 -17.62
C TRP A 51 8.09 -22.22 -18.95
N LEU A 52 9.02 -21.26 -18.93
CA LEU A 52 9.61 -20.69 -20.14
C LEU A 52 10.28 -21.75 -21.02
N LYS A 53 11.03 -22.68 -20.40
CA LYS A 53 11.71 -23.77 -21.11
C LYS A 53 10.75 -24.78 -21.74
N LYS A 54 9.51 -24.86 -21.26
CA LYS A 54 8.49 -25.78 -21.78
C LYS A 54 7.67 -25.14 -22.90
N GLU A 55 7.50 -23.83 -22.88
CA GLU A 55 6.62 -23.11 -23.79
C GLU A 55 7.38 -22.43 -24.94
N ALA A 56 8.65 -22.14 -24.77
CA ALA A 56 9.47 -21.52 -25.80
C ALA A 56 9.75 -22.54 -26.95
N TYR A 57 9.32 -22.15 -28.14
CA TYR A 57 9.50 -22.95 -29.36
C TYR A 57 10.78 -22.61 -30.15
N SER A 58 11.52 -21.56 -29.72
CA SER A 58 12.84 -21.17 -30.25
C SER A 58 13.66 -20.46 -29.18
N GLU A 59 14.96 -20.31 -29.44
CA GLU A 59 15.89 -19.59 -28.54
C GLU A 59 15.54 -18.11 -28.44
N GLU A 60 15.11 -17.50 -29.55
CA GLU A 60 14.67 -16.11 -29.57
C GLU A 60 13.40 -15.93 -28.72
N ALA A 61 12.44 -16.85 -28.79
CA ALA A 61 11.23 -16.84 -27.98
C ALA A 61 11.56 -16.99 -26.48
N TYR A 62 12.51 -17.86 -26.14
CA TYR A 62 12.99 -18.01 -24.78
C TYR A 62 13.64 -16.75 -24.25
N THR A 63 14.55 -16.14 -25.04
CA THR A 63 15.23 -14.89 -24.67
C THR A 63 14.25 -13.74 -24.44
N ALA A 64 13.27 -13.61 -25.33
CA ALA A 64 12.22 -12.59 -25.18
C ALA A 64 11.36 -12.81 -23.92
N ALA A 65 10.98 -14.07 -23.65
CA ALA A 65 10.21 -14.41 -22.47
C ALA A 65 11.00 -14.17 -21.17
N MET A 66 12.31 -14.48 -21.15
CA MET A 66 13.20 -14.14 -20.04
C MET A 66 13.29 -12.63 -19.79
N ALA A 67 13.40 -11.84 -20.84
CA ALA A 67 13.39 -10.37 -20.71
C ALA A 67 12.07 -9.89 -20.10
N ASN A 68 10.93 -10.44 -20.51
CA ASN A 68 9.63 -10.11 -19.92
C ASN A 68 9.56 -10.46 -18.44
N VAL A 69 10.01 -11.65 -18.03
CA VAL A 69 10.05 -12.03 -16.61
C VAL A 69 10.84 -11.02 -15.80
N LYS A 70 12.03 -10.63 -16.26
CA LYS A 70 12.87 -9.63 -15.57
C LYS A 70 12.19 -8.25 -15.48
N ASN A 71 11.51 -7.82 -16.53
CA ASN A 71 10.81 -6.54 -16.57
C ASN A 71 9.55 -6.53 -15.68
N GLU A 72 8.95 -7.70 -15.44
CA GLU A 72 7.70 -7.83 -14.68
C GLU A 72 7.91 -8.09 -13.18
N LEU A 73 9.16 -8.23 -12.71
CA LEU A 73 9.45 -8.49 -11.29
C LEU A 73 8.83 -7.44 -10.36
N GLY A 74 8.78 -6.17 -10.79
CA GLY A 74 8.19 -5.08 -10.02
C GLY A 74 6.66 -5.13 -9.89
N PHE A 75 5.97 -5.98 -10.66
CA PHE A 75 4.51 -6.11 -10.57
C PHE A 75 4.04 -7.17 -9.56
N SER A 76 4.97 -7.86 -8.92
CA SER A 76 4.66 -8.85 -7.89
C SER A 76 5.29 -8.45 -6.54
N PRO A 77 4.53 -8.44 -5.45
CA PRO A 77 5.08 -8.12 -4.12
C PRO A 77 6.04 -9.19 -3.57
N TYR A 78 6.17 -10.32 -4.27
CA TYR A 78 7.11 -11.40 -3.93
C TYR A 78 8.49 -11.21 -4.58
N THR A 79 8.56 -10.42 -5.64
CA THR A 79 9.78 -10.19 -6.43
C THR A 79 10.07 -8.71 -6.65
N GLY A 80 9.24 -7.85 -6.10
CA GLY A 80 9.39 -6.41 -6.14
C GLY A 80 9.39 -5.79 -4.76
N GLN A 81 9.76 -4.52 -4.70
CA GLN A 81 9.71 -3.67 -3.52
C GLN A 81 9.04 -2.35 -3.83
N ILE A 82 8.50 -1.70 -2.80
CA ILE A 82 7.90 -0.38 -2.91
C ILE A 82 9.02 0.67 -2.87
N VAL A 83 9.06 1.55 -3.86
CA VAL A 83 10.05 2.64 -3.94
C VAL A 83 9.44 4.01 -3.66
N ALA A 84 8.11 4.14 -3.74
CA ALA A 84 7.42 5.33 -3.27
C ALA A 84 6.00 5.00 -2.77
N ILE A 85 5.54 5.77 -1.78
CA ILE A 85 4.15 5.79 -1.31
C ILE A 85 3.69 7.24 -1.29
N GLY A 86 2.73 7.58 -2.14
CA GLY A 86 2.04 8.87 -2.15
C GLY A 86 0.78 8.81 -1.29
N VAL A 87 0.56 9.83 -0.46
CA VAL A 87 -0.67 9.99 0.32
C VAL A 87 -1.16 11.42 0.26
N LEU A 88 -2.48 11.62 0.14
CA LEU A 88 -3.13 12.93 0.11
C LEU A 88 -4.41 12.91 0.94
N GLU A 89 -4.51 13.82 1.91
CA GLU A 89 -5.74 14.07 2.66
C GLU A 89 -6.68 14.95 1.82
N VAL A 90 -7.87 14.46 1.50
CA VAL A 90 -8.81 15.11 0.58
C VAL A 90 -9.29 16.46 1.13
N GLU A 91 -9.61 16.51 2.44
CA GLU A 91 -10.22 17.66 3.08
C GLU A 91 -9.28 18.87 3.17
N THR A 92 -7.97 18.62 3.28
CA THR A 92 -6.97 19.70 3.46
C THR A 92 -6.12 19.94 2.22
N ASN A 93 -6.17 19.02 1.25
CA ASN A 93 -5.29 18.98 0.08
C ASN A 93 -3.80 19.00 0.47
N LYS A 94 -3.47 18.36 1.61
CA LYS A 94 -2.09 18.19 2.09
C LYS A 94 -1.71 16.73 2.02
N GLY A 95 -0.46 16.47 1.69
CA GLY A 95 0.00 15.11 1.50
C GLY A 95 1.46 14.89 1.85
N ALA A 96 1.89 13.67 1.61
CA ALA A 96 3.30 13.30 1.68
C ALA A 96 3.62 12.27 0.58
N VAL A 97 4.85 12.33 0.10
CA VAL A 97 5.47 11.28 -0.70
C VAL A 97 6.65 10.74 0.08
N TYR A 98 6.55 9.49 0.49
CA TYR A 98 7.66 8.73 1.05
C TYR A 98 8.37 8.05 -0.10
N TYR A 99 9.71 8.12 -0.20
CA TYR A 99 10.40 7.58 -1.36
C TYR A 99 11.80 7.08 -1.01
N GLN A 100 12.28 6.09 -1.77
CA GLN A 100 13.66 5.66 -1.70
C GLN A 100 14.52 6.63 -2.53
N ALA A 101 15.47 7.29 -1.86
CA ALA A 101 16.42 8.15 -2.53
C ALA A 101 17.70 7.39 -2.89
N PRO A 102 18.37 7.71 -4.00
CA PRO A 102 19.73 7.23 -4.26
C PRO A 102 20.68 7.56 -3.11
N GLU A 103 21.72 6.74 -2.95
CA GLU A 103 22.72 6.94 -1.90
C GLU A 103 23.34 8.33 -2.04
N GLY A 104 23.35 9.13 -0.97
CA GLY A 104 23.84 10.51 -0.93
C GLY A 104 22.85 11.60 -1.36
N ALA A 105 21.67 11.26 -1.85
CA ALA A 105 20.62 12.20 -2.29
C ALA A 105 19.43 12.29 -1.33
N LYS A 106 19.61 12.00 -0.04
CA LYS A 106 18.53 12.06 0.96
C LYS A 106 18.27 13.52 1.35
N GLU A 107 17.27 14.14 0.71
CA GLU A 107 16.78 15.45 1.11
C GLU A 107 15.27 15.41 1.33
N ASP A 108 14.86 15.75 2.56
CA ASP A 108 13.46 16.06 2.82
C ASP A 108 13.17 17.47 2.29
N PHE A 109 12.07 17.63 1.56
CA PHE A 109 11.62 18.94 1.09
C PHE A 109 10.09 19.03 1.11
N GLU A 110 9.55 20.22 0.90
CA GLU A 110 8.11 20.45 0.79
C GLU A 110 7.85 21.35 -0.43
N GLU A 111 6.86 20.97 -1.25
CA GLU A 111 6.42 21.70 -2.42
C GLU A 111 4.90 21.62 -2.52
N ASP A 112 4.23 22.74 -2.72
CA ASP A 112 2.76 22.85 -2.90
C ASP A 112 1.92 22.15 -1.81
N GLY A 113 2.42 22.11 -0.57
CA GLY A 113 1.75 21.45 0.55
C GLY A 113 1.97 19.94 0.63
N ILE A 114 2.80 19.40 -0.23
CA ILE A 114 3.23 17.99 -0.23
C ILE A 114 4.62 17.89 0.38
N LYS A 115 4.77 17.01 1.36
CA LYS A 115 6.04 16.73 2.03
C LYS A 115 6.72 15.53 1.40
N TYR A 116 7.90 15.73 0.85
CA TYR A 116 8.73 14.67 0.30
C TYR A 116 9.74 14.19 1.35
N LYS A 117 9.75 12.89 1.62
CA LYS A 117 10.57 12.30 2.70
C LYS A 117 11.30 11.06 2.21
N ALA A 118 12.64 11.15 2.22
CA ALA A 118 13.50 10.06 1.83
C ALA A 118 13.64 9.03 2.97
N MET A 119 13.29 7.76 2.70
CA MET A 119 13.35 6.68 3.69
C MET A 119 13.38 5.31 2.99
N ASP A 120 13.71 4.26 3.72
CA ASP A 120 13.66 2.89 3.20
C ASP A 120 12.21 2.34 3.14
N GLU A 121 12.03 1.18 2.48
CA GLU A 121 10.71 0.54 2.31
C GLU A 121 10.04 0.25 3.66
N LYS A 122 10.80 -0.24 4.63
CA LYS A 122 10.27 -0.56 5.96
C LYS A 122 9.74 0.69 6.67
N GLU A 123 10.48 1.78 6.60
CA GLU A 123 10.09 3.06 7.18
C GLU A 123 8.84 3.63 6.47
N MET A 124 8.79 3.56 5.12
CA MET A 124 7.62 3.99 4.34
C MET A 124 6.36 3.24 4.76
N LEU A 125 6.43 1.91 4.84
CA LEU A 125 5.32 1.07 5.28
C LEU A 125 4.88 1.39 6.71
N ALA A 126 5.82 1.55 7.63
CA ALA A 126 5.52 1.92 9.02
C ALA A 126 4.83 3.28 9.10
N LYS A 127 5.28 4.27 8.33
CA LYS A 127 4.68 5.61 8.26
C LYS A 127 3.28 5.59 7.64
N PHE A 128 3.09 4.85 6.55
CA PHE A 128 1.78 4.66 5.93
C PHE A 128 0.77 4.10 6.94
N TRP A 129 1.07 2.98 7.59
CA TRP A 129 0.16 2.36 8.55
C TRP A 129 -0.06 3.19 9.81
N GLN A 130 0.96 3.92 10.27
CA GLN A 130 0.84 4.87 11.38
C GLN A 130 -0.13 6.01 11.02
N GLY A 131 -0.03 6.56 9.82
CA GLY A 131 -0.92 7.60 9.32
C GLY A 131 -2.34 7.10 9.10
N ALA A 132 -2.50 5.91 8.53
CA ALA A 132 -3.78 5.29 8.20
C ALA A 132 -4.77 5.17 9.37
N ILE A 133 -4.29 5.11 10.61
CA ILE A 133 -5.13 5.07 11.82
C ILE A 133 -6.13 6.25 11.85
N ASN A 134 -5.72 7.41 11.34
CA ASN A 134 -6.49 8.66 11.44
C ASN A 134 -7.60 8.78 10.40
N TYR A 135 -7.70 7.85 9.45
CA TYR A 135 -8.65 7.88 8.34
C TYR A 135 -9.64 6.74 8.43
N SER A 136 -10.85 6.97 7.94
CA SER A 136 -11.91 5.96 7.83
C SER A 136 -12.22 5.57 6.38
N GLU A 137 -11.88 6.43 5.44
CA GLU A 137 -12.06 6.21 4.01
C GLU A 137 -10.71 6.31 3.28
N PHE A 138 -10.49 5.36 2.37
CA PHE A 138 -9.27 5.24 1.57
C PHE A 138 -9.66 5.21 0.12
N VAL A 139 -8.96 5.96 -0.72
CA VAL A 139 -9.25 6.07 -2.15
C VAL A 139 -8.00 5.69 -2.93
N SER A 140 -8.14 4.82 -3.93
CA SER A 140 -7.06 4.44 -4.85
C SER A 140 -7.63 4.17 -6.24
N PHE A 141 -6.76 4.00 -7.22
CA PHE A 141 -7.14 3.53 -8.56
C PHE A 141 -6.55 2.15 -8.82
N ASN A 142 -7.39 1.12 -8.93
CA ASN A 142 -6.98 -0.30 -9.01
C ASN A 142 -6.20 -0.80 -7.77
N GLY A 143 -6.28 -0.10 -6.66
CA GLY A 143 -5.49 -0.42 -5.48
C GLY A 143 -5.84 -1.76 -4.85
N ARG A 144 -7.06 -2.27 -5.05
CA ARG A 144 -7.42 -3.64 -4.63
C ARG A 144 -6.74 -4.70 -5.49
N GLY A 145 -6.38 -4.35 -6.73
CA GLY A 145 -5.68 -5.25 -7.65
C GLY A 145 -4.16 -5.15 -7.56
N PHE A 146 -3.61 -4.08 -6.97
CA PHE A 146 -2.18 -3.84 -6.96
C PHE A 146 -1.66 -3.28 -5.62
N ASP A 147 -1.98 -2.04 -5.28
CA ASP A 147 -1.37 -1.30 -4.16
C ASP A 147 -1.56 -2.00 -2.82
N VAL A 148 -2.78 -2.40 -2.48
CA VAL A 148 -3.07 -2.99 -1.17
C VAL A 148 -2.44 -4.36 -1.01
N PRO A 149 -2.49 -5.29 -1.98
CA PRO A 149 -1.69 -6.53 -1.94
C PRO A 149 -0.20 -6.28 -1.70
N PHE A 150 0.39 -5.30 -2.39
CA PHE A 150 1.79 -4.90 -2.18
C PHE A 150 2.02 -4.42 -0.74
N LEU A 151 1.26 -3.42 -0.28
CA LEU A 151 1.35 -2.89 1.08
C LEU A 151 1.23 -4.00 2.14
N MET A 152 0.29 -4.93 1.97
CA MET A 152 0.06 -6.02 2.92
C MET A 152 1.20 -7.04 2.95
N ILE A 153 1.63 -7.52 1.77
CA ILE A 153 2.66 -8.56 1.65
C ILE A 153 4.03 -7.99 2.05
N ARG A 154 4.40 -6.81 1.56
CA ARG A 154 5.67 -6.17 1.94
C ARG A 154 5.70 -5.83 3.43
N SER A 155 4.57 -5.43 4.01
CA SER A 155 4.46 -5.25 5.47
C SER A 155 4.75 -6.55 6.22
N ALA A 156 4.23 -7.68 5.75
CA ALA A 156 4.52 -8.99 6.34
C ALA A 156 6.02 -9.36 6.25
N VAL A 157 6.66 -9.10 5.09
CA VAL A 157 8.10 -9.29 4.88
C VAL A 157 8.92 -8.49 5.91
N HIS A 158 8.53 -7.25 6.19
CA HIS A 158 9.20 -6.37 7.15
C HIS A 158 8.72 -6.53 8.61
N GLY A 159 7.81 -7.46 8.90
CA GLY A 159 7.25 -7.68 10.24
C GLY A 159 6.37 -6.53 10.75
N ILE A 160 5.79 -5.75 9.85
CA ILE A 160 4.91 -4.62 10.17
C ILE A 160 3.46 -5.10 10.18
N LYS A 161 2.72 -4.77 11.25
CA LYS A 161 1.30 -5.09 11.35
C LYS A 161 0.46 -3.97 10.72
N PRO A 162 -0.33 -4.24 9.66
CA PRO A 162 -1.30 -3.30 9.14
C PRO A 162 -2.30 -2.84 10.20
N THR A 163 -2.62 -1.55 10.22
CA THR A 163 -3.57 -0.95 11.17
C THR A 163 -4.99 -0.88 10.64
N LYS A 164 -5.18 -1.12 9.34
CA LYS A 164 -6.46 -1.13 8.64
C LYS A 164 -6.57 -2.36 7.74
N ASP A 165 -7.78 -2.90 7.64
CA ASP A 165 -8.11 -3.99 6.72
C ASP A 165 -8.71 -3.39 5.44
N LEU A 166 -7.85 -3.05 4.49
CA LEU A 166 -8.26 -2.43 3.21
C LEU A 166 -8.75 -3.46 2.18
N MET A 167 -8.74 -4.76 2.54
CA MET A 167 -9.18 -5.87 1.67
C MET A 167 -10.41 -6.60 2.19
N SER A 168 -11.12 -6.07 3.21
CA SER A 168 -12.22 -6.78 3.89
C SER A 168 -13.34 -7.22 2.96
N ASN A 169 -13.78 -6.38 2.02
CA ASN A 169 -14.79 -6.70 1.02
C ASN A 169 -14.59 -5.81 -0.22
N ARG A 170 -15.01 -6.30 -1.39
CA ARG A 170 -14.94 -5.51 -2.63
C ARG A 170 -16.05 -4.47 -2.70
N TYR A 171 -17.25 -4.80 -2.22
CA TYR A 171 -18.40 -3.92 -2.30
C TYR A 171 -18.46 -3.00 -1.08
N LEU A 172 -18.56 -1.67 -1.31
CA LEU A 172 -18.48 -0.64 -0.28
C LEU A 172 -19.48 -0.84 0.87
N ASN A 173 -20.72 -1.20 0.58
CA ASN A 173 -21.76 -1.42 1.57
C ASN A 173 -21.53 -2.65 2.48
N SER A 174 -20.58 -3.49 2.14
CA SER A 174 -20.19 -4.68 2.92
C SER A 174 -18.81 -4.53 3.58
N GLN A 175 -18.16 -3.37 3.43
CA GLN A 175 -16.87 -3.08 4.05
C GLN A 175 -17.02 -2.62 5.50
N LYS A 176 -15.93 -2.69 6.26
CA LYS A 176 -15.88 -2.18 7.63
C LYS A 176 -15.89 -0.66 7.63
N PHE A 177 -16.77 -0.06 8.42
CA PHE A 177 -16.98 1.38 8.50
C PHE A 177 -15.71 2.21 8.78
N ASN A 178 -14.75 1.68 9.54
CA ASN A 178 -13.51 2.37 9.89
C ASN A 178 -12.36 2.13 8.90
N ALA A 179 -12.62 1.48 7.77
CA ALA A 179 -11.64 1.14 6.75
C ALA A 179 -12.33 0.94 5.38
N LEU A 180 -13.16 1.90 4.98
CA LEU A 180 -13.79 1.88 3.65
C LEU A 180 -12.72 2.12 2.59
N HIS A 181 -12.55 1.19 1.67
CA HIS A 181 -11.63 1.32 0.55
C HIS A 181 -12.41 1.47 -0.75
N ILE A 182 -12.37 2.69 -1.29
CA ILE A 182 -13.01 3.11 -2.54
C ILE A 182 -11.99 2.93 -3.66
N ASP A 183 -12.05 1.80 -4.34
CA ASP A 183 -11.25 1.57 -5.54
C ASP A 183 -11.97 2.21 -6.74
N LEU A 184 -11.40 3.28 -7.28
CA LEU A 184 -12.01 4.05 -8.37
C LEU A 184 -12.17 3.21 -9.64
N MET A 185 -11.28 2.25 -9.92
CA MET A 185 -11.47 1.36 -11.05
C MET A 185 -12.72 0.50 -10.88
N ASP A 186 -12.97 -0.02 -9.68
CA ASP A 186 -14.18 -0.79 -9.39
C ASP A 186 -15.44 0.06 -9.50
N GLN A 187 -15.40 1.31 -9.00
CA GLN A 187 -16.54 2.22 -9.08
C GLN A 187 -16.84 2.61 -10.54
N LEU A 188 -15.81 3.05 -11.29
CA LEU A 188 -15.97 3.51 -12.68
C LEU A 188 -16.32 2.38 -13.64
N THR A 189 -15.99 1.13 -13.31
CA THR A 189 -16.36 -0.04 -14.13
C THR A 189 -17.59 -0.76 -13.59
N PHE A 190 -18.27 -0.22 -12.58
CA PHE A 190 -19.41 -0.88 -11.92
C PHE A 190 -19.03 -2.31 -11.49
N TYR A 191 -17.87 -2.45 -10.81
CA TYR A 191 -17.30 -3.73 -10.38
C TYR A 191 -17.05 -4.73 -11.54
N GLY A 192 -16.71 -4.20 -12.72
CA GLY A 192 -16.39 -4.98 -13.92
C GLY A 192 -17.59 -5.25 -14.84
N ALA A 193 -18.76 -4.67 -14.59
CA ALA A 193 -19.89 -4.74 -15.50
C ALA A 193 -19.60 -4.03 -16.83
N VAL A 194 -18.79 -2.96 -16.81
CA VAL A 194 -18.22 -2.34 -18.00
C VAL A 194 -16.84 -2.93 -18.23
N GLN A 195 -16.60 -3.47 -19.44
CA GLN A 195 -15.30 -4.09 -19.77
C GLN A 195 -14.17 -3.07 -19.68
N ARG A 196 -13.09 -3.44 -19.01
CA ARG A 196 -11.90 -2.59 -18.80
C ARG A 196 -11.08 -2.34 -20.06
N ARG A 197 -11.26 -3.17 -21.11
CA ARG A 197 -10.60 -3.03 -22.42
C ARG A 197 -11.64 -3.21 -23.52
N PRO A 198 -11.75 -2.28 -24.48
CA PRO A 198 -12.43 -2.58 -25.71
C PRO A 198 -11.71 -3.78 -26.38
N LYS A 199 -12.50 -4.70 -26.91
CA LYS A 199 -11.94 -5.80 -27.73
C LYS A 199 -11.41 -5.25 -29.05
#